data_64b9bd91068c9544704af0e886335034
#
_entry.id   64b9bd91068c9544704af0e886335034
#
_cell.length_a   1.000
_cell.length_b   1.000
_cell.length_c   1.000
_cell.angle_alpha   90.00
_cell.angle_beta   90.00
_cell.angle_gamma   90.00
#
_symmetry.space_group_name_H-M   'P 1'
#
loop_
_entity.id
_entity.type
_entity.pdbx_description
1 polymer ?
#
loop_
_entity_poly.entity_id
_entity_poly.type
_entity_poly.pdbx_seq_one_letter_code
_entity_poly.pdbx_strand_id
1 'polypeptide(L)'
;YVQCLLDARLGRGYDPEFLTALGETEESLSAQIAEENVQALCNLLIIEFPTEEIRGEAAGLLKELYAKADYTVGAAVPTGNGSEVEITVRPVDALARVNDALWERLDAFNAGYTGDTSTDEGYAAYDAAWAEDALALFREKLAEAEYLSETVCTVTVLDGPGGTIEAGRDSLYTVY
;
A
#
# COMPACT_ATOMS: atom_id res chain seq x y z
N TYR A 1 -6.41 -18.84 2.94
CA TYR A 1 -5.78 -18.11 1.84
C TYR A 1 -5.94 -16.59 2.01
N VAL A 2 -7.20 -16.06 2.09
CA VAL A 2 -7.44 -14.60 2.20
C VAL A 2 -6.71 -14.00 3.41
N GLN A 3 -6.79 -14.66 4.58
CA GLN A 3 -6.05 -14.22 5.77
C GLN A 3 -4.55 -14.20 5.53
N CYS A 4 -3.97 -15.27 4.96
CA CYS A 4 -2.53 -15.34 4.69
C CYS A 4 -2.07 -14.29 3.68
N LEU A 5 -2.90 -14.00 2.67
CA LEU A 5 -2.61 -12.94 1.70
C LEU A 5 -2.57 -11.56 2.35
N LEU A 6 -3.54 -11.24 3.20
CA LEU A 6 -3.59 -9.97 3.92
C LEU A 6 -2.44 -9.86 4.93
N ASP A 7 -2.16 -10.93 5.69
CA ASP A 7 -1.04 -10.95 6.63
C ASP A 7 0.30 -10.73 5.92
N ALA A 8 0.52 -11.38 4.77
CA ALA A 8 1.71 -11.18 3.95
C ALA A 8 1.81 -9.74 3.42
N ARG A 9 0.72 -9.21 2.86
CA ARG A 9 0.66 -7.85 2.30
C ARG A 9 0.92 -6.76 3.35
N LEU A 10 0.49 -6.99 4.59
CA LEU A 10 0.63 -6.05 5.70
C LEU A 10 1.87 -6.35 6.58
N GLY A 11 2.73 -7.28 6.16
CA GLY A 11 3.96 -7.65 6.86
C GLY A 11 3.72 -8.28 8.24
N ARG A 12 2.58 -8.94 8.45
CA ARG A 12 2.21 -9.60 9.72
C ARG A 12 2.70 -11.03 9.84
N GLY A 13 3.11 -11.64 8.74
CA GLY A 13 3.69 -12.98 8.69
C GLY A 13 3.40 -13.72 7.39
N TYR A 14 4.06 -14.86 7.23
CA TYR A 14 3.98 -15.69 6.03
C TYR A 14 3.69 -17.14 6.46
N ASP A 15 2.53 -17.63 6.06
CA ASP A 15 2.14 -19.02 6.31
C ASP A 15 2.92 -19.98 5.38
N PRO A 16 3.57 -21.04 5.89
CA PRO A 16 4.38 -21.94 5.06
C PRO A 16 3.59 -22.72 4.00
N GLU A 17 2.32 -23.07 4.28
CA GLU A 17 1.48 -23.77 3.31
C GLU A 17 1.04 -22.81 2.20
N PHE A 18 0.75 -21.56 2.56
CA PHE A 18 0.46 -20.49 1.61
C PHE A 18 1.66 -20.23 0.68
N LEU A 19 2.88 -20.09 1.21
CA LEU A 19 4.09 -19.94 0.43
C LEU A 19 4.31 -21.13 -0.52
N THR A 20 4.12 -22.34 -0.03
CA THR A 20 4.24 -23.57 -0.85
C THR A 20 3.22 -23.57 -1.99
N ALA A 21 1.97 -23.17 -1.73
CA ALA A 21 0.91 -23.10 -2.74
C ALA A 21 1.22 -22.06 -3.83
N LEU A 22 1.91 -20.97 -3.48
CA LEU A 22 2.36 -19.94 -4.44
C LEU A 22 3.65 -20.34 -5.18
N GLY A 23 4.40 -21.33 -4.69
CA GLY A 23 5.74 -21.67 -5.19
C GLY A 23 6.79 -20.61 -4.83
N GLU A 24 6.57 -19.86 -3.76
CA GLU A 24 7.42 -18.76 -3.31
C GLU A 24 8.14 -19.08 -2.01
N THR A 25 9.18 -18.31 -1.71
CA THR A 25 9.82 -18.25 -0.39
C THR A 25 9.38 -16.99 0.33
N GLU A 26 9.49 -16.96 1.66
CA GLU A 26 9.23 -15.75 2.45
C GLU A 26 10.08 -14.57 1.98
N GLU A 27 11.37 -14.79 1.72
CA GLU A 27 12.30 -13.78 1.25
C GLU A 27 11.87 -13.19 -0.11
N SER A 28 11.52 -14.06 -1.09
CA SER A 28 11.08 -13.64 -2.42
C SER A 28 9.78 -12.85 -2.34
N LEU A 29 8.76 -13.40 -1.67
CA LEU A 29 7.44 -12.78 -1.58
C LEU A 29 7.49 -11.45 -0.80
N SER A 30 8.23 -11.40 0.32
CA SER A 30 8.37 -10.16 1.10
C SER A 30 9.07 -9.05 0.33
N ALA A 31 10.13 -9.38 -0.41
CA ALA A 31 10.83 -8.42 -1.25
C ALA A 31 9.93 -7.87 -2.37
N GLN A 32 9.19 -8.75 -3.04
CA GLN A 32 8.24 -8.35 -4.07
C GLN A 32 7.15 -7.43 -3.52
N ILE A 33 6.50 -7.81 -2.42
CA ILE A 33 5.44 -7.01 -1.79
C ILE A 33 5.99 -5.65 -1.33
N ALA A 34 7.17 -5.61 -0.72
CA ALA A 34 7.79 -4.36 -0.29
C ALA A 34 8.06 -3.43 -1.48
N GLU A 35 8.58 -3.97 -2.57
CA GLU A 35 8.82 -3.22 -3.81
C GLU A 35 7.52 -2.65 -4.40
N GLU A 36 6.49 -3.50 -4.55
CA GLU A 36 5.18 -3.09 -5.05
C GLU A 36 4.56 -1.98 -4.20
N ASN A 37 4.61 -2.11 -2.87
CA ASN A 37 4.05 -1.16 -1.93
C ASN A 37 4.80 0.19 -1.96
N VAL A 38 6.14 0.17 -1.98
CA VAL A 38 6.95 1.39 -2.09
C VAL A 38 6.68 2.09 -3.41
N GLN A 39 6.64 1.35 -4.52
CA GLN A 39 6.32 1.93 -5.83
C GLN A 39 4.92 2.55 -5.86
N ALA A 40 3.93 1.90 -5.26
CA ALA A 40 2.57 2.42 -5.17
C ALA A 40 2.52 3.73 -4.36
N LEU A 41 3.26 3.82 -3.23
CA LEU A 41 3.36 5.04 -2.44
C LEU A 41 4.07 6.15 -3.21
N CYS A 42 5.19 5.86 -3.87
CA CYS A 42 5.89 6.84 -4.70
C CYS A 42 4.98 7.39 -5.81
N ASN A 43 4.22 6.53 -6.47
CA ASN A 43 3.25 6.94 -7.49
C ASN A 43 2.13 7.84 -6.90
N LEU A 44 1.60 7.49 -5.71
CA LEU A 44 0.60 8.31 -5.01
C LEU A 44 1.14 9.70 -4.69
N LEU A 45 2.40 9.77 -4.26
CA LEU A 45 3.08 11.01 -3.87
C LEU A 45 3.71 11.77 -5.05
N ILE A 46 3.54 11.29 -6.29
CA ILE A 46 4.12 11.90 -7.51
C ILE A 46 5.64 11.98 -7.43
N ILE A 47 6.31 10.94 -6.96
CA ILE A 47 7.76 10.79 -6.91
C ILE A 47 8.19 9.90 -8.09
N GLU A 48 8.96 10.45 -9.04
CA GLU A 48 9.29 9.76 -10.30
C GLU A 48 10.61 8.98 -10.21
N PHE A 49 11.61 9.50 -9.49
CA PHE A 49 12.97 8.93 -9.42
C PHE A 49 13.42 8.69 -7.97
N PRO A 50 12.73 7.80 -7.22
CA PRO A 50 13.04 7.60 -5.81
C PRO A 50 14.45 7.01 -5.64
N THR A 51 15.29 7.69 -4.86
CA THR A 51 16.59 7.16 -4.44
C THR A 51 16.42 6.01 -3.45
N GLU A 52 17.48 5.23 -3.20
CA GLU A 52 17.45 4.17 -2.18
C GLU A 52 17.09 4.71 -0.78
N GLU A 53 17.50 5.92 -0.45
CA GLU A 53 17.16 6.58 0.81
C GLU A 53 15.65 6.88 0.89
N ILE A 54 15.08 7.47 -0.16
CA ILE A 54 13.64 7.74 -0.29
C ILE A 54 12.82 6.45 -0.23
N ARG A 55 13.27 5.40 -0.92
CA ARG A 55 12.62 4.07 -0.88
C ARG A 55 12.65 3.47 0.53
N GLY A 56 13.78 3.58 1.23
CA GLY A 56 13.91 3.11 2.61
C GLY A 56 13.00 3.85 3.58
N GLU A 57 12.88 5.18 3.44
CA GLU A 57 11.98 6.00 4.24
C GLU A 57 10.51 5.67 3.95
N ALA A 58 10.14 5.56 2.67
CA ALA A 58 8.80 5.16 2.23
C ALA A 58 8.41 3.79 2.81
N ALA A 59 9.32 2.81 2.77
CA ALA A 59 9.10 1.49 3.37
C ALA A 59 8.87 1.56 4.88
N GLY A 60 9.61 2.43 5.59
CA GLY A 60 9.43 2.67 7.02
C GLY A 60 8.04 3.23 7.34
N LEU A 61 7.59 4.24 6.60
CA LEU A 61 6.27 4.85 6.78
C LEU A 61 5.13 3.88 6.43
N LEU A 62 5.28 3.06 5.39
CA LEU A 62 4.32 2.00 5.07
C LEU A 62 4.22 0.96 6.19
N LYS A 63 5.34 0.59 6.80
CA LYS A 63 5.32 -0.32 7.96
C LYS A 63 4.55 0.28 9.14
N GLU A 64 4.69 1.57 9.40
CA GLU A 64 3.92 2.27 10.43
C GLU A 64 2.42 2.33 10.09
N LEU A 65 2.07 2.59 8.83
CA LEU A 65 0.69 2.56 8.34
C LEU A 65 0.07 1.17 8.51
N TYR A 66 0.77 0.12 8.07
CA TYR A 66 0.27 -1.26 8.13
C TYR A 66 0.17 -1.80 9.56
N ALA A 67 0.98 -1.30 10.49
CA ALA A 67 0.83 -1.62 11.90
C ALA A 67 -0.52 -1.14 12.49
N LYS A 68 -1.15 -0.12 11.86
CA LYS A 68 -2.48 0.39 12.24
C LYS A 68 -3.63 -0.41 11.58
N ALA A 69 -3.37 -1.31 10.65
CA ALA A 69 -4.43 -2.07 9.97
C ALA A 69 -5.24 -2.90 10.98
N ASP A 70 -6.56 -2.69 10.99
CA ASP A 70 -7.52 -3.36 11.87
C ASP A 70 -8.57 -4.07 11.02
N TYR A 71 -8.45 -5.40 10.92
CA TYR A 71 -9.34 -6.23 10.11
C TYR A 71 -9.55 -7.61 10.70
N THR A 72 -10.68 -8.23 10.35
CA THR A 72 -10.98 -9.63 10.62
C THR A 72 -11.47 -10.31 9.35
N VAL A 73 -11.04 -11.54 9.15
CA VAL A 73 -11.45 -12.37 8.00
C VAL A 73 -12.47 -13.38 8.48
N GLY A 74 -13.66 -13.36 7.87
CA GLY A 74 -14.74 -14.29 8.18
C GLY A 74 -14.51 -15.69 7.64
N ALA A 75 -15.44 -16.58 7.91
CA ALA A 75 -15.42 -17.94 7.38
C ALA A 75 -15.72 -17.92 5.86
N ALA A 76 -15.04 -18.81 5.14
CA ALA A 76 -15.36 -19.00 3.72
C ALA A 76 -16.73 -19.67 3.54
N VAL A 77 -17.57 -19.09 2.71
CA VAL A 77 -18.88 -19.61 2.34
C VAL A 77 -18.78 -20.20 0.92
N PRO A 78 -18.94 -21.52 0.73
CA PRO A 78 -18.86 -22.14 -0.59
C PRO A 78 -19.89 -21.56 -1.57
N THR A 79 -19.47 -21.35 -2.81
CA THR A 79 -20.31 -20.96 -3.96
C THR A 79 -20.24 -22.04 -5.04
N GLY A 80 -20.91 -21.81 -6.16
CA GLY A 80 -20.92 -22.81 -7.25
C GLY A 80 -19.56 -23.02 -7.95
N ASN A 81 -18.61 -22.07 -7.81
CA ASN A 81 -17.32 -22.07 -8.49
C ASN A 81 -16.17 -21.54 -7.61
N GLY A 82 -16.35 -21.61 -6.29
CA GLY A 82 -15.35 -21.13 -5.35
C GLY A 82 -15.93 -20.86 -3.97
N SER A 83 -15.49 -19.79 -3.32
CA SER A 83 -15.97 -19.36 -2.00
C SER A 83 -16.04 -17.85 -1.91
N GLU A 84 -16.96 -17.34 -1.10
CA GLU A 84 -17.01 -15.94 -0.67
C GLU A 84 -16.49 -15.82 0.76
N VAL A 85 -15.70 -14.76 1.00
CA VAL A 85 -15.12 -14.46 2.30
C VAL A 85 -15.44 -13.01 2.64
N GLU A 86 -16.09 -12.78 3.75
CA GLU A 86 -16.30 -11.44 4.28
C GLU A 86 -15.06 -10.97 5.05
N ILE A 87 -14.64 -9.73 4.79
CA ILE A 87 -13.59 -9.05 5.53
C ILE A 87 -14.22 -7.84 6.18
N THR A 88 -14.17 -7.79 7.50
CA THR A 88 -14.53 -6.60 8.25
C THR A 88 -13.27 -5.78 8.48
N VAL A 89 -13.29 -4.49 8.12
CA VAL A 89 -12.13 -3.60 8.24
C VAL A 89 -12.52 -2.29 8.89
N ARG A 90 -11.65 -1.76 9.76
CA ARG A 90 -11.69 -0.36 10.21
C ARG A 90 -10.57 0.41 9.50
N PRO A 91 -10.87 1.11 8.41
CA PRO A 91 -9.87 1.84 7.65
C PRO A 91 -9.25 2.97 8.47
N VAL A 92 -7.99 3.29 8.18
CA VAL A 92 -7.30 4.47 8.70
C VAL A 92 -7.32 5.54 7.62
N ASP A 93 -7.67 6.78 7.96
CA ASP A 93 -7.86 7.87 6.99
C ASP A 93 -6.55 8.54 6.51
N ALA A 94 -5.38 7.99 6.86
CA ALA A 94 -4.08 8.58 6.52
C ALA A 94 -3.93 8.91 5.03
N LEU A 95 -4.20 7.94 4.15
CA LEU A 95 -4.06 8.13 2.71
C LEU A 95 -5.08 9.12 2.13
N ALA A 96 -6.29 9.14 2.65
CA ALA A 96 -7.29 10.14 2.27
C ALA A 96 -6.82 11.55 2.63
N ARG A 97 -6.31 11.75 3.85
CA ARG A 97 -5.75 13.04 4.30
C ARG A 97 -4.55 13.48 3.47
N VAL A 98 -3.69 12.53 3.07
CA VAL A 98 -2.57 12.84 2.15
C VAL A 98 -3.10 13.30 0.80
N ASN A 99 -4.03 12.54 0.21
CA ASN A 99 -4.61 12.88 -1.09
C ASN A 99 -5.29 14.27 -1.09
N ASP A 100 -5.99 14.61 -0.01
CA ASP A 100 -6.66 15.90 0.14
C ASP A 100 -5.67 17.08 0.24
N ALA A 101 -4.47 16.85 0.82
CA ALA A 101 -3.47 17.89 1.04
C ALA A 101 -2.38 17.94 -0.06
N LEU A 102 -2.23 16.89 -0.87
CA LEU A 102 -1.10 16.68 -1.75
C LEU A 102 -0.92 17.82 -2.78
N TRP A 103 -2.01 18.19 -3.43
CA TRP A 103 -1.96 19.19 -4.51
C TRP A 103 -1.62 20.58 -3.98
N GLU A 104 -2.18 20.99 -2.84
CA GLU A 104 -1.84 22.27 -2.20
C GLU A 104 -0.37 22.29 -1.77
N ARG A 105 0.13 21.15 -1.24
CA ARG A 105 1.53 21.02 -0.86
C ARG A 105 2.46 21.09 -2.06
N LEU A 106 2.12 20.42 -3.18
CA LEU A 106 2.89 20.45 -4.42
C LEU A 106 2.92 21.86 -5.02
N ASP A 107 1.79 22.57 -5.04
CA ASP A 107 1.72 23.95 -5.53
C ASP A 107 2.59 24.88 -4.69
N ALA A 108 2.57 24.73 -3.36
CA ALA A 108 3.42 25.52 -2.44
C ALA A 108 4.90 25.19 -2.65
N PHE A 109 5.25 23.92 -2.79
CA PHE A 109 6.61 23.48 -3.11
C PHE A 109 7.10 24.09 -4.42
N ASN A 110 6.31 23.99 -5.50
CA ASN A 110 6.64 24.54 -6.80
C ASN A 110 6.85 26.05 -6.76
N ALA A 111 6.04 26.78 -5.99
CA ALA A 111 6.18 28.24 -5.85
C ALA A 111 7.46 28.63 -5.10
N GLY A 112 7.98 27.78 -4.24
CA GLY A 112 9.21 28.00 -3.47
C GLY A 112 10.48 27.45 -4.11
N TYR A 113 10.37 26.54 -5.07
CA TYR A 113 11.53 25.90 -5.68
C TYR A 113 12.23 26.84 -6.67
N THR A 114 13.55 27.03 -6.50
CA THR A 114 14.37 27.96 -7.30
C THR A 114 15.44 27.28 -8.14
N GLY A 115 15.48 25.92 -8.15
CA GLY A 115 16.41 25.15 -8.97
C GLY A 115 16.05 25.17 -10.45
N ASP A 116 17.03 24.84 -11.29
CA ASP A 116 16.82 24.71 -12.74
C ASP A 116 16.28 23.32 -13.04
N THR A 117 15.07 23.24 -13.60
CA THR A 117 14.41 22.00 -14.00
C THR A 117 14.50 21.71 -15.50
N SER A 118 15.29 22.49 -16.25
CA SER A 118 15.41 22.35 -17.71
C SER A 118 16.38 21.23 -18.14
N THR A 119 17.17 20.70 -17.22
CA THR A 119 18.11 19.61 -17.46
C THR A 119 17.69 18.36 -16.70
N ASP A 120 18.12 17.18 -17.17
CA ASP A 120 17.84 15.90 -16.50
C ASP A 120 18.36 15.89 -15.05
N GLU A 121 19.56 16.44 -14.82
CA GLU A 121 20.14 16.56 -13.49
C GLU A 121 19.35 17.51 -12.59
N GLY A 122 18.93 18.64 -13.12
CA GLY A 122 18.11 19.63 -12.40
C GLY A 122 16.71 19.10 -12.09
N TYR A 123 16.11 18.35 -13.02
CA TYR A 123 14.83 17.70 -12.78
C TYR A 123 14.94 16.58 -11.72
N ALA A 124 16.01 15.77 -11.76
CA ALA A 124 16.25 14.76 -10.73
C ALA A 124 16.47 15.40 -9.33
N ALA A 125 17.13 16.56 -9.28
CA ALA A 125 17.28 17.31 -8.02
C ALA A 125 15.95 17.89 -7.51
N TYR A 126 15.08 18.34 -8.43
CA TYR A 126 13.71 18.75 -8.11
C TYR A 126 12.90 17.60 -7.54
N ASP A 127 12.88 16.45 -8.23
CA ASP A 127 12.13 15.26 -7.81
C ASP A 127 12.61 14.75 -6.43
N ALA A 128 13.93 14.75 -6.19
CA ALA A 128 14.47 14.37 -4.89
C ALA A 128 14.03 15.32 -3.76
N ALA A 129 14.07 16.64 -4.00
CA ALA A 129 13.62 17.64 -3.04
C ALA A 129 12.09 17.54 -2.80
N TRP A 130 11.31 17.29 -3.85
CA TRP A 130 9.88 17.02 -3.74
C TRP A 130 9.63 15.75 -2.94
N ALA A 131 10.37 14.67 -3.19
CA ALA A 131 10.20 13.40 -2.49
C ALA A 131 10.36 13.54 -0.96
N GLU A 132 11.36 14.32 -0.50
CA GLU A 132 11.53 14.62 0.92
C GLU A 132 10.31 15.34 1.51
N ASP A 133 9.79 16.35 0.81
CA ASP A 133 8.63 17.13 1.26
C ASP A 133 7.33 16.30 1.24
N ALA A 134 7.14 15.47 0.21
CA ALA A 134 5.99 14.57 0.09
C ALA A 134 5.99 13.47 1.16
N LEU A 135 7.14 12.89 1.50
CA LEU A 135 7.24 11.94 2.61
C LEU A 135 7.04 12.61 3.97
N ALA A 136 7.47 13.87 4.13
CA ALA A 136 7.17 14.66 5.32
C ALA A 136 5.65 14.90 5.48
N LEU A 137 4.94 15.22 4.38
CA LEU A 137 3.48 15.31 4.37
C LEU A 137 2.83 13.97 4.77
N PHE A 138 3.29 12.87 4.18
CA PHE A 138 2.74 11.55 4.52
C PHE A 138 2.94 11.23 6.01
N ARG A 139 4.13 11.49 6.55
CA ARG A 139 4.42 11.31 7.98
C ARG A 139 3.52 12.16 8.87
N GLU A 140 3.30 13.43 8.52
CA GLU A 140 2.38 14.34 9.22
C GLU A 140 0.97 13.75 9.25
N LYS A 141 0.43 13.36 8.09
CA LYS A 141 -0.94 12.83 7.99
C LYS A 141 -1.11 11.45 8.63
N LEU A 142 -0.07 10.63 8.61
CA LEU A 142 -0.05 9.34 9.32
C LEU A 142 -0.09 9.51 10.85
N ALA A 143 0.58 10.54 11.38
CA ALA A 143 0.54 10.87 12.81
C ALA A 143 -0.84 11.40 13.25
N GLU A 144 -1.55 12.11 12.38
CA GLU A 144 -2.88 12.66 12.61
C GLU A 144 -4.01 11.66 12.30
N ALA A 145 -3.69 10.49 11.75
CA ALA A 145 -4.65 9.56 11.20
C ALA A 145 -5.55 8.93 12.26
N GLU A 146 -6.83 8.85 11.93
CA GLU A 146 -7.89 8.29 12.75
C GLU A 146 -8.53 7.07 12.08
N TYR A 147 -9.12 6.20 12.89
CA TYR A 147 -9.91 5.10 12.37
C TYR A 147 -11.29 5.60 11.91
N LEU A 148 -11.68 5.20 10.72
CA LEU A 148 -13.02 5.41 10.19
C LEU A 148 -14.00 4.37 10.75
N SER A 149 -15.26 4.50 10.35
CA SER A 149 -16.28 3.52 10.68
C SER A 149 -15.95 2.17 10.07
N GLU A 150 -16.24 1.11 10.80
CA GLU A 150 -16.14 -0.26 10.33
C GLU A 150 -16.96 -0.45 9.04
N THR A 151 -16.36 -1.15 8.08
CA THR A 151 -17.00 -1.56 6.83
C THR A 151 -16.76 -3.03 6.57
N VAL A 152 -17.66 -3.65 5.81
CA VAL A 152 -17.57 -5.05 5.39
C VAL A 152 -17.40 -5.10 3.88
N CYS A 153 -16.40 -5.81 3.41
CA CYS A 153 -16.23 -6.12 1.99
C CYS A 153 -16.24 -7.64 1.78
N THR A 154 -16.71 -8.10 0.62
CA THR A 154 -16.74 -9.50 0.26
C THR A 154 -15.72 -9.77 -0.85
N VAL A 155 -14.88 -10.76 -0.64
CA VAL A 155 -13.89 -11.24 -1.61
C VAL A 155 -14.33 -12.60 -2.14
N THR A 156 -14.37 -12.75 -3.46
CA THR A 156 -14.63 -14.04 -4.10
C THR A 156 -13.30 -14.74 -4.38
N VAL A 157 -13.20 -15.98 -3.92
CA VAL A 157 -12.08 -16.89 -4.18
C VAL A 157 -12.57 -17.93 -5.17
N LEU A 158 -12.00 -17.97 -6.38
CA LEU A 158 -12.38 -18.93 -7.40
C LEU A 158 -11.55 -20.21 -7.31
N ASP A 159 -12.20 -21.35 -7.55
CA ASP A 159 -11.56 -22.65 -7.68
C ASP A 159 -10.89 -22.74 -9.07
N GLY A 160 -9.61 -22.43 -9.14
CA GLY A 160 -8.81 -22.57 -10.36
C GLY A 160 -7.70 -23.61 -10.23
N PRO A 161 -7.06 -24.04 -11.33
CA PRO A 161 -5.87 -24.86 -11.27
C PRO A 161 -4.77 -24.05 -10.56
N GLY A 162 -4.40 -24.49 -9.34
CA GLY A 162 -3.46 -23.81 -8.48
C GLY A 162 -4.09 -22.88 -7.44
N GLY A 163 -5.44 -22.89 -7.26
CA GLY A 163 -6.11 -22.04 -6.27
C GLY A 163 -5.97 -20.54 -6.60
N THR A 164 -6.08 -20.20 -7.88
CA THR A 164 -6.05 -18.80 -8.31
C THR A 164 -7.22 -18.04 -7.69
N ILE A 165 -6.89 -17.06 -6.86
CA ILE A 165 -7.84 -16.09 -6.36
C ILE A 165 -8.01 -15.01 -7.41
N GLU A 166 -9.18 -14.92 -8.01
CA GLU A 166 -9.64 -13.65 -8.54
C GLU A 166 -10.41 -12.92 -7.44
N ALA A 167 -9.68 -12.25 -6.57
CA ALA A 167 -10.27 -11.16 -5.82
C ALA A 167 -10.66 -10.09 -6.83
N GLY A 168 -11.92 -9.69 -6.88
CA GLY A 168 -12.31 -8.53 -7.65
C GLY A 168 -11.37 -7.38 -7.25
N ARG A 169 -10.60 -6.84 -8.19
CA ARG A 169 -9.58 -5.81 -7.93
C ARG A 169 -10.12 -4.65 -7.09
N ASP A 170 -11.40 -4.32 -7.26
CA ASP A 170 -12.09 -3.25 -6.54
C ASP A 170 -12.29 -3.54 -5.05
N SER A 171 -12.34 -4.81 -4.63
CA SER A 171 -12.58 -5.18 -3.23
C SER A 171 -11.31 -5.10 -2.37
N LEU A 172 -10.12 -5.29 -2.94
CA LEU A 172 -8.86 -5.25 -2.20
C LEU A 172 -8.35 -3.82 -1.97
N TYR A 173 -8.66 -2.88 -2.86
CA TYR A 173 -8.29 -1.46 -2.67
C TYR A 173 -9.05 -0.78 -1.53
N THR A 174 -10.13 -1.38 -1.03
CA THR A 174 -10.90 -0.83 0.10
C THR A 174 -10.28 -1.19 1.46
N VAL A 175 -9.28 -2.08 1.48
CA VAL A 175 -8.61 -2.54 2.72
C VAL A 175 -7.35 -1.70 3.04
N TYR A 176 -6.93 -0.84 2.11
CA TYR A 176 -5.75 0.03 2.26
C TYR A 176 -6.13 1.47 2.48
#